data_a2f34db53036184a6ece366213328c74
#
_entry.id   a2f34db53036184a6ece366213328c74
#
_cell.length_a   1.000
_cell.length_b   1.000
_cell.length_c   1.000
_cell.angle_alpha   90.00
_cell.angle_beta   90.00
_cell.angle_gamma   90.00
#
_symmetry.space_group_name_H-M   'P 1'
#
loop_
_entity.id
_entity.type
_entity.pdbx_description
1 polymer ?
#
loop_
_entity_poly.entity_id
_entity_poly.type
_entity_poly.pdbx_seq_one_letter_code
_entity_poly.pdbx_strand_id
1 'polypeptide(L)'
;MGNESHRWQRGFAGRPLPVGWRQSHNYAGVGGPRFAHHDAALNGDGSEGASQLRVATYNVELVKRPDAVLALLERDPQLGGADILALQEADEEIVDRAARRLGGHYVYYPSMLHPLTGKNFGPAILSRWPIVDDGKVLLPGRGWTRGSRRIAVRATILVRGLRLRVYSVHLSTMWEMLPSGQDAQARAVADDAAASLDPVLIAGDLNRMGAGYVFARAGYQWLTRDVGRTHHVWSFDHVFLRGLEPRRVRSASVSEALATSDHRAVWTTLDLGGD
;
A
#
# COMPACT_ATOMS: atom_id res chain seq x y z
N MET A 1 4.89 -26.74 -13.54
CA MET A 1 5.14 -25.52 -14.32
C MET A 1 6.32 -24.84 -13.69
N GLY A 2 7.40 -24.70 -14.47
CA GLY A 2 8.75 -24.49 -13.99
C GLY A 2 9.00 -23.15 -13.34
N ASN A 3 9.84 -23.22 -12.38
CA ASN A 3 10.42 -22.17 -11.56
C ASN A 3 11.32 -21.24 -12.40
N GLU A 4 10.74 -20.25 -13.12
CA GLU A 4 11.53 -19.26 -13.88
C GLU A 4 11.99 -18.06 -13.04
N SER A 5 11.80 -18.10 -11.70
CA SER A 5 11.95 -16.94 -10.82
C SER A 5 13.39 -16.56 -10.46
N HIS A 6 14.41 -17.30 -10.89
CA HIS A 6 15.80 -17.08 -10.43
C HIS A 6 16.83 -16.87 -11.54
N ARG A 7 16.46 -16.29 -12.68
CA ARG A 7 17.47 -15.81 -13.63
C ARG A 7 18.12 -14.54 -13.10
N TRP A 8 19.21 -14.72 -12.39
CA TRP A 8 20.12 -13.63 -12.03
C TRP A 8 20.57 -12.90 -13.29
N GLN A 9 20.44 -11.58 -13.30
CA GLN A 9 21.01 -10.77 -14.36
C GLN A 9 22.54 -10.99 -14.36
N ARG A 10 23.08 -11.42 -15.49
CA ARG A 10 24.50 -11.69 -15.67
C ARG A 10 25.11 -10.59 -16.51
N GLY A 11 26.28 -10.10 -16.12
CA GLY A 11 27.09 -9.18 -16.92
C GLY A 11 27.75 -9.90 -18.11
N PHE A 12 28.54 -9.14 -18.87
CA PHE A 12 29.18 -9.54 -20.14
C PHE A 12 30.10 -10.72 -19.93
N ALA A 13 30.28 -11.48 -19.18
CA ALA A 13 31.04 -12.74 -19.02
C ALA A 13 30.27 -13.79 -18.22
N GLY A 14 28.94 -13.65 -18.11
CA GLY A 14 28.12 -14.58 -17.34
C GLY A 14 28.29 -14.49 -15.82
N ARG A 15 29.08 -13.54 -15.31
CA ARG A 15 29.27 -13.30 -13.88
C ARG A 15 28.10 -12.47 -13.32
N PRO A 16 27.65 -12.71 -12.06
CA PRO A 16 26.64 -11.88 -11.44
C PRO A 16 27.16 -10.44 -11.34
N LEU A 17 26.33 -9.48 -11.75
CA LEU A 17 26.65 -8.06 -11.59
C LEU A 17 26.77 -7.70 -10.09
N PRO A 18 27.67 -6.76 -9.72
CA PRO A 18 27.68 -6.19 -8.39
C PRO A 18 26.29 -5.68 -8.01
N VAL A 19 25.90 -5.76 -6.75
CA VAL A 19 24.56 -5.42 -6.27
C VAL A 19 24.13 -4.01 -6.70
N GLY A 20 25.04 -3.03 -6.67
CA GLY A 20 24.77 -1.66 -7.10
C GLY A 20 24.46 -1.49 -8.61
N TRP A 21 24.78 -2.49 -9.43
CA TRP A 21 24.62 -2.48 -10.89
C TRP A 21 23.47 -3.36 -11.37
N ARG A 22 22.79 -4.05 -10.44
CA ARG A 22 21.66 -4.90 -10.78
C ARG A 22 20.43 -4.05 -11.10
N GLN A 23 19.82 -4.33 -12.24
CA GLN A 23 18.54 -3.75 -12.62
C GLN A 23 17.39 -4.44 -11.88
N SER A 24 16.32 -3.73 -11.63
CA SER A 24 15.09 -4.30 -11.08
C SER A 24 14.44 -5.25 -12.09
N HIS A 25 14.08 -6.45 -11.66
CA HIS A 25 13.21 -7.32 -12.44
C HIS A 25 11.75 -6.95 -12.19
N ASN A 26 11.17 -6.17 -13.11
CA ASN A 26 9.81 -5.65 -12.97
C ASN A 26 8.77 -6.65 -13.44
N TYR A 27 7.69 -6.79 -12.68
CA TYR A 27 6.50 -7.53 -13.09
C TYR A 27 5.55 -6.60 -13.86
N ALA A 28 5.94 -6.26 -15.09
CA ALA A 28 5.33 -5.19 -15.89
C ALA A 28 3.97 -5.52 -16.51
N GLY A 29 3.55 -6.79 -16.49
CA GLY A 29 2.25 -7.21 -17.06
C GLY A 29 1.11 -7.05 -16.06
N VAL A 30 -0.10 -6.73 -16.56
CA VAL A 30 -1.32 -6.74 -15.73
C VAL A 30 -1.59 -8.13 -15.11
N GLY A 31 -1.22 -9.21 -15.81
CA GLY A 31 -1.31 -10.61 -15.35
C GLY A 31 -0.08 -11.11 -14.58
N GLY A 32 0.79 -10.22 -14.05
CA GLY A 32 1.95 -10.62 -13.23
C GLY A 32 1.56 -11.27 -11.90
N PRO A 33 2.55 -11.65 -11.07
CA PRO A 33 2.29 -12.37 -9.82
C PRO A 33 1.22 -11.70 -8.98
N ARG A 34 0.32 -12.51 -8.43
CA ARG A 34 -0.76 -12.09 -7.52
C ARG A 34 -0.83 -13.10 -6.39
N PHE A 35 -0.87 -12.61 -5.18
CA PHE A 35 -1.10 -13.39 -3.97
C PHE A 35 -2.35 -12.85 -3.29
N ALA A 36 -3.25 -13.72 -2.91
CA ALA A 36 -4.47 -13.34 -2.23
C ALA A 36 -4.93 -14.45 -1.28
N HIS A 37 -5.56 -14.05 -0.21
CA HIS A 37 -6.24 -14.95 0.72
C HIS A 37 -7.62 -14.39 1.03
N HIS A 38 -8.60 -15.27 1.03
CA HIS A 38 -9.96 -14.98 1.46
C HIS A 38 -10.30 -15.91 2.63
N ASP A 39 -10.46 -15.35 3.80
CA ASP A 39 -10.86 -16.11 4.97
C ASP A 39 -12.38 -16.32 4.95
N ALA A 40 -12.79 -17.55 4.63
CA ALA A 40 -14.22 -17.89 4.57
C ALA A 40 -14.92 -17.81 5.93
N ALA A 41 -14.18 -17.91 7.03
CA ALA A 41 -14.73 -17.80 8.39
C ALA A 41 -15.14 -16.35 8.73
N LEU A 42 -14.56 -15.36 8.05
CA LEU A 42 -14.86 -13.94 8.22
C LEU A 42 -15.96 -13.42 7.29
N ASN A 43 -16.60 -14.29 6.51
CA ASN A 43 -17.75 -13.93 5.66
C ASN A 43 -19.05 -13.65 6.45
N GLY A 44 -19.02 -13.73 7.77
CA GLY A 44 -20.04 -13.16 8.62
C GLY A 44 -20.04 -11.64 8.42
N ASP A 45 -21.21 -11.07 8.19
CA ASP A 45 -21.40 -9.64 8.07
C ASP A 45 -21.03 -8.96 9.39
N GLY A 46 -19.79 -8.72 9.70
CA GLY A 46 -19.34 -8.01 10.91
C GLY A 46 -20.06 -6.65 11.13
N SER A 47 -21.34 -6.62 10.80
CA SER A 47 -22.20 -5.45 10.74
C SER A 47 -22.66 -4.93 12.10
N GLU A 48 -22.45 -5.70 13.17
CA GLU A 48 -22.94 -5.30 14.47
C GLU A 48 -22.01 -4.23 15.11
N GLY A 49 -22.48 -3.00 15.09
CA GLY A 49 -22.23 -2.02 16.15
C GLY A 49 -21.22 -0.91 15.92
N ALA A 50 -20.24 -1.00 15.06
CA ALA A 50 -19.27 0.10 14.93
C ALA A 50 -19.58 1.03 13.74
N SER A 51 -20.02 2.25 14.02
CA SER A 51 -20.21 3.33 13.03
C SER A 51 -18.86 3.83 12.44
N GLN A 52 -17.73 3.23 12.83
CA GLN A 52 -16.39 3.69 12.50
C GLN A 52 -15.70 2.75 11.51
N LEU A 53 -14.99 3.32 10.56
CA LEU A 53 -14.03 2.63 9.68
C LEU A 53 -12.62 3.08 10.02
N ARG A 54 -11.74 2.14 10.38
CA ARG A 54 -10.34 2.39 10.69
C ARG A 54 -9.47 1.97 9.53
N VAL A 55 -8.67 2.90 9.06
CA VAL A 55 -7.73 2.70 7.95
C VAL A 55 -6.33 3.01 8.42
N ALA A 56 -5.36 2.17 8.06
CA ALA A 56 -3.96 2.46 8.29
C ALA A 56 -3.14 2.23 7.02
N THR A 57 -2.01 2.93 6.93
CA THR A 57 -0.97 2.70 5.92
C THR A 57 0.39 2.61 6.58
N TYR A 58 1.24 1.70 6.09
CA TYR A 58 2.54 1.47 6.66
C TYR A 58 3.54 0.95 5.62
N ASN A 59 4.60 1.71 5.36
CA ASN A 59 5.77 1.25 4.63
C ASN A 59 6.65 0.43 5.58
N VAL A 60 6.88 -0.86 5.29
CA VAL A 60 7.57 -1.82 6.17
C VAL A 60 9.06 -1.98 5.87
N GLU A 61 9.66 -1.04 5.14
CA GLU A 61 11.10 -0.94 4.86
C GLU A 61 11.73 -2.27 4.38
N LEU A 62 11.29 -2.76 3.20
CA LEU A 62 11.82 -4.00 2.62
C LEU A 62 11.72 -5.23 3.54
N VAL A 63 10.83 -5.20 4.52
CA VAL A 63 10.65 -6.26 5.52
C VAL A 63 12.00 -6.59 6.24
N LYS A 64 12.78 -5.58 6.57
CA LYS A 64 14.07 -5.76 7.27
C LYS A 64 13.92 -6.36 8.66
N ARG A 65 12.78 -6.11 9.32
CA ARG A 65 12.49 -6.53 10.69
C ARG A 65 11.11 -7.18 10.79
N PRO A 66 10.87 -8.33 10.14
CA PRO A 66 9.52 -8.92 9.98
C PRO A 66 8.82 -9.18 11.30
N ASP A 67 9.50 -9.77 12.28
CA ASP A 67 8.89 -10.09 13.58
C ASP A 67 8.57 -8.84 14.40
N ALA A 68 9.38 -7.79 14.29
CA ALA A 68 9.11 -6.52 14.95
C ALA A 68 7.92 -5.77 14.31
N VAL A 69 7.80 -5.81 12.96
CA VAL A 69 6.63 -5.28 12.24
C VAL A 69 5.37 -6.00 12.70
N LEU A 70 5.37 -7.33 12.73
CA LEU A 70 4.21 -8.12 13.15
C LEU A 70 3.84 -7.86 14.61
N ALA A 71 4.82 -7.80 15.50
CA ALA A 71 4.59 -7.48 16.91
C ALA A 71 4.00 -6.06 17.09
N LEU A 72 4.42 -5.09 16.27
CA LEU A 72 3.84 -3.76 16.28
C LEU A 72 2.38 -3.79 15.82
N LEU A 73 2.09 -4.47 14.70
CA LEU A 73 0.73 -4.59 14.16
C LEU A 73 -0.23 -5.23 15.17
N GLU A 74 0.25 -6.15 16.02
CA GLU A 74 -0.58 -6.79 17.04
C GLU A 74 -0.81 -5.90 18.27
N ARG A 75 0.24 -5.24 18.77
CA ARG A 75 0.18 -4.51 20.05
C ARG A 75 -0.36 -3.09 19.94
N ASP A 76 -0.16 -2.45 18.79
CA ASP A 76 -0.67 -1.09 18.59
C ASP A 76 -2.17 -1.13 18.30
N PRO A 77 -3.00 -0.47 19.14
CA PRO A 77 -4.46 -0.58 19.02
C PRO A 77 -5.03 0.05 17.74
N GLN A 78 -4.29 0.96 17.11
CA GLN A 78 -4.73 1.58 15.86
C GLN A 78 -4.41 0.70 14.66
N LEU A 79 -3.24 0.07 14.68
CA LEU A 79 -2.81 -0.82 13.60
C LEU A 79 -3.48 -2.19 13.71
N GLY A 80 -3.45 -2.81 14.90
CA GLY A 80 -4.13 -4.08 15.15
C GLY A 80 -5.66 -3.99 15.09
N GLY A 81 -6.20 -2.80 15.34
CA GLY A 81 -7.62 -2.51 15.19
C GLY A 81 -8.01 -1.99 13.80
N ALA A 82 -7.10 -1.90 12.84
CA ALA A 82 -7.43 -1.42 11.51
C ALA A 82 -8.37 -2.37 10.77
N ASP A 83 -9.42 -1.83 10.16
CA ASP A 83 -10.33 -2.57 9.28
C ASP A 83 -9.72 -2.75 7.89
N ILE A 84 -8.90 -1.77 7.46
CA ILE A 84 -8.17 -1.77 6.20
C ILE A 84 -6.73 -1.33 6.49
N LEU A 85 -5.76 -2.14 6.07
CA LEU A 85 -4.33 -1.83 6.19
C LEU A 85 -3.67 -1.89 4.82
N ALA A 86 -3.12 -0.75 4.37
CA ALA A 86 -2.31 -0.63 3.17
C ALA A 86 -0.83 -0.76 3.53
N LEU A 87 -0.15 -1.78 3.03
CA LEU A 87 1.28 -1.98 3.23
C LEU A 87 2.05 -1.57 1.97
N GLN A 88 3.26 -1.04 2.16
CA GLN A 88 4.22 -0.77 1.09
C GLN A 88 5.55 -1.45 1.43
N GLU A 89 6.36 -1.73 0.40
CA GLU A 89 7.63 -2.45 0.51
C GLU A 89 7.52 -3.87 1.09
N ALA A 90 6.33 -4.46 0.99
CA ALA A 90 6.05 -5.79 1.50
C ALA A 90 6.54 -6.90 0.55
N ASP A 91 6.74 -8.08 1.10
CA ASP A 91 6.82 -9.36 0.39
C ASP A 91 5.59 -10.23 0.74
N GLU A 92 5.41 -11.34 0.02
CA GLU A 92 4.27 -12.24 0.23
C GLU A 92 4.24 -12.85 1.64
N GLU A 93 5.39 -13.09 2.24
CA GLU A 93 5.50 -13.72 3.56
C GLU A 93 4.95 -12.79 4.66
N ILE A 94 5.39 -11.50 4.67
CA ILE A 94 4.92 -10.55 5.68
C ILE A 94 3.43 -10.28 5.55
N VAL A 95 2.91 -10.22 4.31
CA VAL A 95 1.49 -9.99 4.04
C VAL A 95 0.64 -11.16 4.56
N ASP A 96 1.02 -12.40 4.24
CA ASP A 96 0.30 -13.61 4.70
C ASP A 96 0.35 -13.71 6.23
N ARG A 97 1.52 -13.52 6.85
CA ARG A 97 1.67 -13.56 8.31
C ARG A 97 0.85 -12.46 9.01
N ALA A 98 0.83 -11.24 8.48
CA ALA A 98 0.04 -10.15 9.02
C ALA A 98 -1.46 -10.44 8.90
N ALA A 99 -1.93 -10.91 7.74
CA ALA A 99 -3.33 -11.26 7.55
C ALA A 99 -3.81 -12.37 8.50
N ARG A 100 -3.01 -13.43 8.68
CA ARG A 100 -3.34 -14.50 9.65
C ARG A 100 -3.43 -14.00 11.09
N ARG A 101 -2.56 -13.04 11.48
CA ARG A 101 -2.53 -12.52 12.85
C ARG A 101 -3.65 -11.52 13.13
N LEU A 102 -3.98 -10.69 12.13
CA LEU A 102 -5.04 -9.69 12.26
C LEU A 102 -6.43 -10.27 11.97
N GLY A 103 -6.50 -11.49 11.42
CA GLY A 103 -7.74 -12.13 10.97
C GLY A 103 -8.35 -11.36 9.81
N GLY A 104 -8.02 -11.73 8.55
CA GLY A 104 -8.52 -10.95 7.42
C GLY A 104 -8.18 -11.50 6.05
N HIS A 105 -8.77 -10.84 5.08
CA HIS A 105 -8.48 -11.03 3.66
C HIS A 105 -7.28 -10.20 3.26
N TYR A 106 -6.57 -10.63 2.21
CA TYR A 106 -5.55 -9.75 1.61
C TYR A 106 -5.46 -9.94 0.10
N VAL A 107 -4.92 -8.92 -0.55
CA VAL A 107 -4.39 -8.97 -1.90
C VAL A 107 -3.03 -8.28 -1.96
N TYR A 108 -2.08 -8.93 -2.60
CA TYR A 108 -0.71 -8.45 -2.79
C TYR A 108 -0.29 -8.64 -4.24
N TYR A 109 0.28 -7.59 -4.81
CA TYR A 109 0.90 -7.63 -6.13
C TYR A 109 2.33 -7.12 -5.99
N PRO A 110 3.35 -7.95 -6.22
CA PRO A 110 4.71 -7.43 -6.31
C PRO A 110 4.86 -6.55 -7.56
N SER A 111 5.54 -5.44 -7.40
CA SER A 111 5.94 -4.58 -8.53
C SER A 111 7.19 -5.12 -9.22
N MET A 112 8.08 -5.74 -8.46
CA MET A 112 9.36 -6.24 -8.93
C MET A 112 9.96 -7.28 -7.97
N LEU A 113 10.95 -8.00 -8.47
CA LEU A 113 11.95 -8.65 -7.62
C LEU A 113 13.01 -7.60 -7.26
N HIS A 114 13.13 -7.30 -5.97
CA HIS A 114 13.98 -6.21 -5.51
C HIS A 114 15.47 -6.56 -5.67
N PRO A 115 16.29 -5.73 -6.33
CA PRO A 115 17.66 -6.09 -6.71
C PRO A 115 18.61 -6.26 -5.53
N LEU A 116 18.32 -5.65 -4.37
CA LEU A 116 19.15 -5.76 -3.17
C LEU A 116 18.80 -6.96 -2.31
N THR A 117 17.51 -7.27 -2.18
CA THR A 117 17.04 -8.34 -1.28
C THR A 117 16.81 -9.66 -2.00
N GLY A 118 16.61 -9.64 -3.33
CA GLY A 118 16.22 -10.81 -4.10
C GLY A 118 14.80 -11.31 -3.75
N LYS A 119 14.01 -10.54 -3.00
CA LYS A 119 12.63 -10.82 -2.62
C LYS A 119 11.64 -10.04 -3.47
N ASN A 120 10.43 -10.52 -3.53
CA ASN A 120 9.32 -9.76 -4.06
C ASN A 120 9.13 -8.46 -3.26
N PHE A 121 8.73 -7.40 -3.97
CA PHE A 121 8.61 -6.06 -3.43
C PHE A 121 7.37 -5.39 -4.04
N GLY A 122 6.45 -4.96 -3.20
CA GLY A 122 5.25 -4.29 -3.70
C GLY A 122 4.28 -3.86 -2.61
N PRO A 123 3.19 -3.19 -3.03
CA PRO A 123 2.11 -2.81 -2.15
C PRO A 123 1.11 -3.97 -1.94
N ALA A 124 0.46 -3.96 -0.77
CA ALA A 124 -0.61 -4.88 -0.41
C ALA A 124 -1.79 -4.14 0.23
N ILE A 125 -2.95 -4.77 0.21
CA ILE A 125 -4.14 -4.36 0.95
C ILE A 125 -4.58 -5.55 1.79
N LEU A 126 -4.68 -5.35 3.11
CA LEU A 126 -5.31 -6.27 4.04
C LEU A 126 -6.64 -5.67 4.47
N SER A 127 -7.64 -6.53 4.68
CA SER A 127 -8.99 -6.09 5.08
C SER A 127 -9.65 -7.11 5.98
N ARG A 128 -10.34 -6.66 7.03
CA ARG A 128 -11.26 -7.48 7.82
C ARG A 128 -12.55 -7.79 7.07
N TRP A 129 -12.82 -7.03 6.00
CA TRP A 129 -14.01 -7.15 5.17
C TRP A 129 -13.70 -7.88 3.88
N PRO A 130 -14.66 -8.59 3.28
CA PRO A 130 -14.44 -9.31 2.03
C PRO A 130 -13.93 -8.42 0.91
N ILE A 131 -12.86 -8.87 0.23
CA ILE A 131 -12.37 -8.28 -1.02
C ILE A 131 -13.10 -8.98 -2.17
N VAL A 132 -13.92 -8.22 -2.91
CA VAL A 132 -14.79 -8.76 -3.98
C VAL A 132 -14.26 -8.51 -5.39
N ASP A 133 -13.30 -7.62 -5.55
CA ASP A 133 -12.57 -7.34 -6.79
C ASP A 133 -11.19 -6.80 -6.45
N ASP A 134 -10.19 -7.12 -7.24
CA ASP A 134 -8.84 -6.61 -7.08
C ASP A 134 -8.08 -6.46 -8.40
N GLY A 135 -6.98 -5.72 -8.35
CA GLY A 135 -6.11 -5.52 -9.50
C GLY A 135 -4.93 -4.60 -9.17
N LYS A 136 -4.15 -4.29 -10.20
CA LYS A 136 -3.05 -3.34 -10.08
C LYS A 136 -3.09 -2.29 -11.17
N VAL A 137 -2.60 -1.10 -10.85
CA VAL A 137 -2.36 0.00 -11.76
C VAL A 137 -0.86 0.10 -12.01
N LEU A 138 -0.43 0.00 -13.26
CA LEU A 138 0.96 0.22 -13.63
C LEU A 138 1.26 1.71 -13.66
N LEU A 139 2.13 2.17 -12.77
CA LEU A 139 2.48 3.58 -12.70
C LEU A 139 3.46 3.96 -13.83
N PRO A 140 3.32 5.13 -14.45
CA PRO A 140 4.16 5.56 -15.57
C PRO A 140 5.60 5.81 -15.13
N GLY A 141 6.52 5.68 -16.08
CA GLY A 141 7.94 5.89 -15.90
C GLY A 141 8.66 4.71 -15.26
N ARG A 142 9.96 4.87 -15.14
CA ARG A 142 10.88 3.93 -14.48
C ARG A 142 11.90 4.73 -13.68
N GLY A 143 12.29 4.21 -12.54
CA GLY A 143 13.40 4.77 -11.77
C GLY A 143 14.70 4.76 -12.58
N TRP A 144 15.37 5.91 -12.68
CA TRP A 144 16.57 6.06 -13.51
C TRP A 144 17.79 5.29 -13.00
N THR A 145 17.83 4.98 -11.70
CA THR A 145 18.99 4.25 -11.12
C THR A 145 18.98 2.77 -11.40
N ARG A 146 17.83 2.10 -11.29
CA ARG A 146 17.69 0.64 -11.40
C ARG A 146 16.57 0.19 -12.32
N GLY A 147 15.94 1.12 -13.03
CA GLY A 147 14.82 0.83 -13.91
C GLY A 147 13.59 0.30 -13.18
N SER A 148 13.47 0.56 -11.87
CA SER A 148 12.34 0.14 -11.06
C SER A 148 11.02 0.68 -11.60
N ARG A 149 9.99 -0.15 -11.62
CA ARG A 149 8.63 0.26 -11.97
C ARG A 149 7.73 0.12 -10.76
N ARG A 150 7.01 1.18 -10.44
CA ARG A 150 6.05 1.19 -9.33
C ARG A 150 4.67 0.79 -9.83
N ILE A 151 3.86 0.30 -8.92
CA ILE A 151 2.44 0.00 -9.11
C ILE A 151 1.64 0.54 -7.94
N ALA A 152 0.33 0.72 -8.14
CA ALA A 152 -0.64 0.74 -7.05
C ALA A 152 -1.45 -0.57 -7.09
N VAL A 153 -1.75 -1.12 -5.91
CA VAL A 153 -2.73 -2.21 -5.77
C VAL A 153 -4.09 -1.58 -5.52
N ARG A 154 -5.12 -2.09 -6.17
CA ARG A 154 -6.51 -1.72 -5.93
C ARG A 154 -7.31 -2.92 -5.46
N ALA A 155 -8.31 -2.68 -4.62
CA ALA A 155 -9.28 -3.67 -4.19
C ALA A 155 -10.66 -3.01 -4.04
N THR A 156 -11.73 -3.74 -4.30
CA THR A 156 -13.08 -3.36 -3.88
C THR A 156 -13.43 -4.18 -2.65
N ILE A 157 -13.67 -3.51 -1.55
CA ILE A 157 -13.97 -4.11 -0.25
C ILE A 157 -15.45 -3.89 0.05
N LEU A 158 -16.11 -4.94 0.53
CA LEU A 158 -17.52 -4.86 0.89
C LEU A 158 -17.65 -4.55 2.39
N VAL A 159 -17.65 -3.25 2.72
CA VAL A 159 -17.75 -2.76 4.09
C VAL A 159 -19.24 -2.60 4.46
N ARG A 160 -19.81 -3.54 5.21
CA ARG A 160 -21.24 -3.47 5.64
C ARG A 160 -22.21 -3.23 4.49
N GLY A 161 -22.03 -3.91 3.38
CA GLY A 161 -22.84 -3.72 2.19
C GLY A 161 -22.43 -2.53 1.33
N LEU A 162 -21.63 -1.59 1.84
CA LEU A 162 -21.03 -0.52 1.05
C LEU A 162 -19.83 -1.05 0.26
N ARG A 163 -19.83 -0.84 -1.03
CA ARG A 163 -18.66 -1.09 -1.88
C ARG A 163 -17.69 0.07 -1.73
N LEU A 164 -16.48 -0.21 -1.30
CA LEU A 164 -15.41 0.79 -1.16
C LEU A 164 -14.22 0.39 -2.03
N ARG A 165 -13.84 1.24 -2.97
CA ARG A 165 -12.63 1.08 -3.78
C ARG A 165 -11.42 1.59 -3.01
N VAL A 166 -10.46 0.73 -2.75
CA VAL A 166 -9.25 1.03 -1.97
C VAL A 166 -8.01 0.90 -2.83
N TYR A 167 -7.06 1.81 -2.67
CA TYR A 167 -5.74 1.76 -3.30
C TYR A 167 -4.65 1.77 -2.25
N SER A 168 -3.68 0.85 -2.37
CA SER A 168 -2.38 0.93 -1.71
C SER A 168 -1.34 1.44 -2.71
N VAL A 169 -0.77 2.61 -2.44
CA VAL A 169 0.11 3.32 -3.37
C VAL A 169 1.53 3.40 -2.82
N HIS A 170 2.52 3.20 -3.71
CA HIS A 170 3.91 3.49 -3.40
C HIS A 170 4.55 4.15 -4.62
N LEU A 171 4.68 5.48 -4.60
CA LEU A 171 5.28 6.23 -5.70
C LEU A 171 6.80 6.09 -5.71
N SER A 172 7.42 6.42 -6.85
CA SER A 172 8.87 6.47 -6.95
C SER A 172 9.45 7.53 -6.01
N THR A 173 10.66 7.26 -5.49
CA THR A 173 11.38 8.21 -4.64
C THR A 173 11.85 9.42 -5.45
N MET A 174 12.17 10.53 -4.76
CA MET A 174 12.78 11.71 -5.40
C MET A 174 14.18 11.40 -5.98
N TRP A 175 14.82 10.33 -5.52
CA TRP A 175 16.10 9.85 -6.02
C TRP A 175 15.99 8.97 -7.28
N GLU A 176 14.77 8.55 -7.61
CA GLU A 176 14.49 7.69 -8.77
C GLU A 176 13.74 8.45 -9.88
N MET A 177 13.09 9.57 -9.56
CA MET A 177 12.20 10.23 -10.50
C MET A 177 12.03 11.72 -10.18
N LEU A 178 11.89 12.56 -11.21
CA LEU A 178 11.55 13.98 -11.04
C LEU A 178 10.15 14.17 -10.43
N PRO A 179 9.89 15.30 -9.76
CA PRO A 179 8.56 15.61 -9.21
C PRO A 179 7.41 15.49 -10.22
N SER A 180 7.64 15.90 -11.48
CA SER A 180 6.64 15.78 -12.56
C SER A 180 6.28 14.32 -12.89
N GLY A 181 7.25 13.40 -12.77
CA GLY A 181 7.02 11.97 -12.94
C GLY A 181 6.23 11.37 -11.77
N GLN A 182 6.54 11.78 -10.53
CA GLN A 182 5.74 11.40 -9.36
C GLN A 182 4.30 11.93 -9.47
N ASP A 183 4.11 13.17 -9.96
CA ASP A 183 2.78 13.71 -10.24
C ASP A 183 2.04 12.92 -11.33
N ALA A 184 2.77 12.44 -12.37
CA ALA A 184 2.18 11.58 -13.38
C ALA A 184 1.77 10.22 -12.81
N GLN A 185 2.55 9.65 -11.88
CA GLN A 185 2.18 8.43 -11.16
C GLN A 185 0.93 8.64 -10.30
N ALA A 186 0.86 9.73 -9.53
CA ALA A 186 -0.33 10.05 -8.74
C ALA A 186 -1.57 10.28 -9.63
N ARG A 187 -1.42 10.97 -10.78
CA ARG A 187 -2.51 11.12 -11.77
C ARG A 187 -3.00 9.77 -12.29
N ALA A 188 -2.10 8.86 -12.64
CA ALA A 188 -2.50 7.53 -13.12
C ALA A 188 -3.37 6.77 -12.12
N VAL A 189 -3.10 6.92 -10.82
CA VAL A 189 -3.97 6.35 -9.75
C VAL A 189 -5.31 7.09 -9.71
N ALA A 190 -5.31 8.41 -9.78
CA ALA A 190 -6.54 9.22 -9.75
C ALA A 190 -7.42 8.95 -10.96
N ASP A 191 -6.83 8.75 -12.14
CA ASP A 191 -7.54 8.45 -13.40
C ASP A 191 -8.17 7.05 -13.37
N ASP A 192 -7.43 6.03 -12.90
CA ASP A 192 -7.99 4.68 -12.69
C ASP A 192 -9.16 4.73 -11.67
N ALA A 193 -8.98 5.48 -10.60
CA ALA A 193 -10.00 5.64 -9.57
C ALA A 193 -11.22 6.46 -10.04
N ALA A 194 -11.05 7.36 -11.01
CA ALA A 194 -12.16 8.14 -11.57
C ALA A 194 -13.18 7.28 -12.33
N ALA A 195 -12.76 6.10 -12.83
CA ALA A 195 -13.66 5.13 -13.46
C ALA A 195 -14.58 4.41 -12.46
N SER A 196 -14.34 4.54 -11.14
CA SER A 196 -15.17 3.91 -10.11
C SER A 196 -16.34 4.79 -9.73
N LEU A 197 -17.54 4.18 -9.70
CA LEU A 197 -18.74 4.78 -9.12
C LEU A 197 -18.82 4.60 -7.59
N ASP A 198 -18.06 3.62 -7.06
CA ASP A 198 -17.95 3.40 -5.63
C ASP A 198 -17.14 4.53 -4.97
N PRO A 199 -17.37 4.85 -3.69
CA PRO A 199 -16.43 5.67 -2.91
C PRO A 199 -15.00 5.14 -3.00
N VAL A 200 -14.02 6.05 -2.95
CA VAL A 200 -12.61 5.72 -3.16
C VAL A 200 -11.78 6.16 -1.97
N LEU A 201 -10.95 5.24 -1.49
CA LEU A 201 -9.92 5.47 -0.49
C LEU A 201 -8.54 5.19 -1.09
N ILE A 202 -7.61 6.15 -1.00
CA ILE A 202 -6.23 6.00 -1.43
C ILE A 202 -5.34 6.13 -0.20
N ALA A 203 -4.50 5.14 0.05
CA ALA A 203 -3.57 5.14 1.18
C ALA A 203 -2.17 4.70 0.71
N GLY A 204 -1.12 5.28 1.27
CA GLY A 204 0.22 4.84 0.94
C GLY A 204 1.31 5.89 1.07
N ASP A 205 2.50 5.46 0.69
CA ASP A 205 3.72 6.27 0.63
C ASP A 205 3.81 7.00 -0.72
N LEU A 206 3.67 8.30 -0.68
CA LEU A 206 3.78 9.15 -1.87
C LEU A 206 5.24 9.58 -2.16
N ASN A 207 6.19 9.28 -1.26
CA ASN A 207 7.59 9.69 -1.36
C ASN A 207 7.81 11.21 -1.58
N ARG A 208 6.73 11.99 -1.54
CA ARG A 208 6.72 13.45 -1.63
C ARG A 208 5.34 14.01 -1.25
N MET A 209 5.29 14.85 -0.22
CA MET A 209 4.04 15.51 0.19
C MET A 209 3.35 16.26 -0.97
N GLY A 210 4.15 16.89 -1.86
CA GLY A 210 3.64 17.61 -3.02
C GLY A 210 2.79 16.76 -3.98
N ALA A 211 3.01 15.43 -4.06
CA ALA A 211 2.19 14.53 -4.86
C ALA A 211 0.75 14.42 -4.32
N GLY A 212 0.52 14.64 -3.03
CA GLY A 212 -0.80 14.66 -2.42
C GLY A 212 -1.73 15.74 -2.97
N TYR A 213 -1.17 16.86 -3.46
CA TYR A 213 -1.99 17.90 -4.11
C TYR A 213 -2.61 17.45 -5.44
N VAL A 214 -2.06 16.40 -6.09
CA VAL A 214 -2.69 15.81 -7.28
C VAL A 214 -4.04 15.21 -6.90
N PHE A 215 -4.09 14.43 -5.81
CA PHE A 215 -5.34 13.86 -5.31
C PHE A 215 -6.30 14.93 -4.79
N ALA A 216 -5.80 15.91 -4.05
CA ALA A 216 -6.64 17.02 -3.57
C ALA A 216 -7.30 17.79 -4.73
N ARG A 217 -6.58 18.07 -5.82
CA ARG A 217 -7.13 18.72 -7.03
C ARG A 217 -8.10 17.81 -7.80
N ALA A 218 -7.98 16.49 -7.65
CA ALA A 218 -8.92 15.51 -8.21
C ALA A 218 -10.17 15.29 -7.31
N GLY A 219 -10.38 16.14 -6.30
CA GLY A 219 -11.56 16.14 -5.44
C GLY A 219 -11.51 15.18 -4.25
N TYR A 220 -10.32 14.70 -3.87
CA TYR A 220 -10.16 13.89 -2.68
C TYR A 220 -9.96 14.75 -1.43
N GLN A 221 -10.64 14.40 -0.35
CA GLN A 221 -10.34 14.90 0.99
C GLN A 221 -9.00 14.33 1.45
N TRP A 222 -8.06 15.17 1.85
CA TRP A 222 -6.76 14.74 2.37
C TRP A 222 -6.84 14.57 3.88
N LEU A 223 -7.14 13.36 4.34
CA LEU A 223 -7.49 13.07 5.73
C LEU A 223 -6.31 13.19 6.70
N THR A 224 -5.09 12.99 6.21
CA THR A 224 -3.87 12.89 7.02
C THR A 224 -2.86 13.99 6.69
N ARG A 225 -3.32 15.12 6.15
CA ARG A 225 -2.45 16.23 5.75
C ARG A 225 -1.58 16.74 6.89
N ASP A 226 -2.14 16.80 8.08
CA ASP A 226 -1.55 17.45 9.25
C ASP A 226 -1.01 16.46 10.30
N VAL A 227 -0.79 15.18 9.92
CA VAL A 227 -0.24 14.16 10.85
C VAL A 227 1.24 14.35 11.19
N GLY A 228 1.88 15.33 10.55
CA GLY A 228 3.29 15.63 10.78
C GLY A 228 4.24 14.72 9.98
N ARG A 229 5.45 14.56 10.51
CA ARG A 229 6.52 13.79 9.84
C ARG A 229 6.25 12.30 9.93
N THR A 230 6.37 11.60 8.80
CA THR A 230 6.22 10.14 8.73
C THR A 230 7.52 9.43 8.34
N HIS A 231 8.46 10.11 7.67
CA HIS A 231 9.77 9.59 7.32
C HIS A 231 10.82 10.68 7.55
N HIS A 232 11.76 10.47 8.48
CA HIS A 232 12.78 11.45 8.89
C HIS A 232 12.17 12.86 9.14
N VAL A 233 12.40 13.81 8.23
CA VAL A 233 11.89 15.18 8.31
C VAL A 233 10.67 15.42 7.40
N TRP A 234 10.24 14.42 6.64
CA TRP A 234 9.23 14.52 5.60
C TRP A 234 7.91 13.86 6.03
N SER A 235 6.80 14.31 5.40
CA SER A 235 5.49 13.69 5.47
C SER A 235 5.20 13.02 4.13
N PHE A 236 5.32 11.71 4.06
CA PHE A 236 5.20 10.93 2.82
C PHE A 236 3.98 10.03 2.80
N ASP A 237 3.55 9.56 3.98
CA ASP A 237 2.50 8.56 4.14
C ASP A 237 1.15 9.24 4.38
N HIS A 238 0.18 9.00 3.50
CA HIS A 238 -1.09 9.72 3.51
C HIS A 238 -2.29 8.85 3.18
N VAL A 239 -3.45 9.34 3.61
CA VAL A 239 -4.78 8.77 3.30
C VAL A 239 -5.67 9.84 2.71
N PHE A 240 -6.35 9.50 1.61
CA PHE A 240 -7.29 10.35 0.88
C PHE A 240 -8.62 9.63 0.71
N LEU A 241 -9.71 10.38 0.68
CA LEU A 241 -11.07 9.87 0.57
C LEU A 241 -11.88 10.69 -0.43
N ARG A 242 -12.70 10.02 -1.25
CA ARG A 242 -13.69 10.65 -2.13
C ARG A 242 -14.98 9.84 -2.12
N GLY A 243 -16.12 10.53 -2.18
CA GLY A 243 -17.44 9.90 -2.29
C GLY A 243 -18.03 9.40 -0.99
N LEU A 244 -17.41 9.72 0.16
CA LEU A 244 -17.98 9.57 1.50
C LEU A 244 -17.78 10.86 2.29
N GLU A 245 -18.77 11.20 3.12
CA GLU A 245 -18.73 12.37 4.00
C GLU A 245 -18.81 11.90 5.46
N PRO A 246 -17.66 11.52 6.07
CA PRO A 246 -17.64 11.08 7.46
C PRO A 246 -18.03 12.23 8.39
N ARG A 247 -18.86 11.94 9.40
CA ARG A 247 -19.27 12.93 10.43
C ARG A 247 -18.07 13.44 11.23
N ARG A 248 -17.07 12.58 11.43
CA ARG A 248 -15.83 12.90 12.15
C ARG A 248 -14.65 12.13 11.58
N VAL A 249 -13.51 12.81 11.49
CA VAL A 249 -12.23 12.20 11.11
C VAL A 249 -11.23 12.41 12.23
N ARG A 250 -10.48 11.36 12.59
CA ARG A 250 -9.31 11.45 13.48
C ARG A 250 -8.15 10.76 12.78
N SER A 251 -7.00 11.41 12.77
CA SER A 251 -5.79 10.87 12.12
C SER A 251 -4.55 11.18 12.96
N ALA A 252 -3.60 10.25 12.99
CA ALA A 252 -2.28 10.47 13.56
C ALA A 252 -1.26 9.50 12.97
N SER A 253 0.01 9.67 13.34
CA SER A 253 1.09 8.74 13.04
C SER A 253 1.49 7.95 14.30
N VAL A 254 1.97 6.71 14.09
CA VAL A 254 2.47 5.83 15.14
C VAL A 254 3.99 5.98 15.22
N SER A 255 4.49 6.61 16.27
CA SER A 255 5.92 6.87 16.45
C SER A 255 6.75 5.61 16.70
N GLU A 256 6.17 4.62 17.38
CA GLU A 256 6.77 3.31 17.67
C GLU A 256 7.11 2.52 16.41
N ALA A 257 6.47 2.83 15.30
CA ALA A 257 6.77 2.23 14.00
C ALA A 257 8.22 2.47 13.54
N LEU A 258 8.86 3.57 13.97
CA LEU A 258 10.28 3.83 13.69
C LEU A 258 11.25 2.82 14.33
N ALA A 259 10.82 2.02 15.28
CA ALA A 259 11.62 0.91 15.80
C ALA A 259 11.65 -0.29 14.83
N THR A 260 10.74 -0.33 13.85
CA THR A 260 10.53 -1.47 12.94
C THR A 260 10.71 -1.12 11.47
N SER A 261 10.64 0.18 11.11
CA SER A 261 10.79 0.74 9.77
C SER A 261 11.43 2.12 9.85
N ASP A 262 11.87 2.69 8.75
CA ASP A 262 12.26 4.10 8.62
C ASP A 262 11.04 5.02 8.42
N HIS A 263 9.83 4.44 8.30
CA HIS A 263 8.55 5.14 8.25
C HIS A 263 7.76 4.97 9.55
N ARG A 264 6.97 6.00 9.89
CA ARG A 264 5.87 5.87 10.84
C ARG A 264 4.66 5.33 10.10
N ALA A 265 3.93 4.42 10.73
CA ALA A 265 2.60 4.09 10.26
C ALA A 265 1.65 5.27 10.45
N VAL A 266 0.71 5.44 9.55
CA VAL A 266 -0.32 6.49 9.63
C VAL A 266 -1.70 5.84 9.66
N TRP A 267 -2.57 6.34 10.52
CA TRP A 267 -3.94 5.85 10.61
C TRP A 267 -4.96 6.97 10.55
N THR A 268 -6.15 6.62 10.14
CA THR A 268 -7.34 7.46 10.22
C THR A 268 -8.54 6.65 10.66
N THR A 269 -9.41 7.25 11.47
CA THR A 269 -10.71 6.70 11.85
C THR A 269 -11.79 7.61 11.29
N LEU A 270 -12.71 7.03 10.53
CA LEU A 270 -13.84 7.69 9.90
C LEU A 270 -15.10 7.30 10.65
N ASP A 271 -15.84 8.27 11.16
CA ASP A 271 -17.19 8.06 11.68
C ASP A 271 -18.19 8.19 10.52
N LEU A 272 -18.69 7.06 10.06
CA LEU A 272 -19.61 7.01 8.92
C LEU A 272 -21.08 7.23 9.35
N GLY A 273 -21.33 7.35 10.67
CA GLY A 273 -22.69 7.38 11.20
C GLY A 273 -23.35 5.99 11.10
N GLY A 274 -24.15 5.64 12.08
CA GLY A 274 -25.18 4.59 11.95
C GLY A 274 -26.52 5.28 11.69
N ASP A 275 -27.38 4.66 10.93
CA ASP A 275 -28.79 5.00 10.87
C ASP A 275 -29.45 4.75 12.22
#